data_2735698c96c31c89c1dad618d56e1a8a
#
_entry.id   2735698c96c31c89c1dad618d56e1a8a
#
_cell.length_a   1.000
_cell.length_b   1.000
_cell.length_c   1.000
_cell.angle_alpha   90.00
_cell.angle_beta   90.00
_cell.angle_gamma   90.00
#
_symmetry.space_group_name_H-M   'P 1'
#
loop_
_entity.id
_entity.type
_entity.pdbx_description
1 polymer ?
#
loop_
_entity_poly.entity_id
_entity_poly.type
_entity_poly.pdbx_seq_one_letter_code
_entity_poly.pdbx_strand_id
1 'polypeptide(L)'
;MASATSALCNLFLLSLISRFFTKNPHHGDLSVFLVALLAGCVAALIAQVLLDRLAENVALTVRLKICEQVMAAPLSAVEFMSTAMLYSTLTTDTFVLANFLKALPLLLSSGITVIGGIVFLIFTDVGTSVWVLCFLVGGVAGHMYLATRLKRHFAQTYECNDFFFAKMKEVIDGIKELKLNQQRRDRFTVHELEPAGARSVHTQLQTLRLLAVSNQWGRFTVFSLIAAISVGPIWSTSHPSNALATFTVVIMYLIDPINQILAHVPEIARIKISLKRITSINRITDAEPLEQSISESDAVSKYLDTIELREVEFHYLNDDGRAFNIGPLNFSLTPGEVVFITGGNGAGKSTFLKLVTGLYIPTAGQIIASGRSVSTYGERDAYRQKFSAIFSDFHLFRDTLMEDSQEVRESASHWLRQLGLAHTVQLTGTHFNTTKLSQGQRRRLALLVALLEDREVYVFDEWAADQDPNFKAYFYMEFIQFLKMKGKTVLLATHDDRYFSCADRIVNLEFGKIVMSHSIHSDIDSSLHTAKK
;
A
#
# COMPACT_ATOMS: atom_id res chain seq x y z
N MET A 1 2.59 19.76 -25.60
CA MET A 1 2.59 20.29 -26.98
C MET A 1 1.46 19.66 -27.80
N ALA A 2 1.38 18.36 -28.03
CA ALA A 2 0.34 17.73 -28.86
C ALA A 2 -1.11 18.10 -28.49
N SER A 3 -1.46 18.12 -27.18
CA SER A 3 -2.79 18.54 -26.71
C SER A 3 -3.08 20.01 -27.01
N ALA A 4 -2.07 20.89 -26.92
CA ALA A 4 -2.22 22.28 -27.25
C ALA A 4 -2.38 22.46 -28.77
N THR A 5 -1.64 21.69 -29.58
CA THR A 5 -1.80 21.69 -31.05
C THR A 5 -3.20 21.23 -31.44
N SER A 6 -3.73 20.16 -30.84
CA SER A 6 -5.10 19.70 -31.05
C SER A 6 -6.13 20.79 -30.71
N ALA A 7 -5.98 21.47 -29.57
CA ALA A 7 -6.87 22.54 -29.15
C ALA A 7 -6.82 23.75 -30.12
N LEU A 8 -5.63 24.11 -30.59
CA LEU A 8 -5.47 25.18 -31.58
C LEU A 8 -6.10 24.81 -32.94
N CYS A 9 -5.94 23.56 -33.39
CA CYS A 9 -6.64 23.06 -34.57
C CYS A 9 -8.16 23.13 -34.39
N ASN A 10 -8.68 22.79 -33.24
CA ASN A 10 -10.10 22.88 -32.91
C ASN A 10 -10.61 24.34 -32.95
N LEU A 11 -9.85 25.29 -32.42
CA LEU A 11 -10.19 26.72 -32.48
C LEU A 11 -10.13 27.26 -33.93
N PHE A 12 -9.15 26.80 -34.70
CA PHE A 12 -9.06 27.15 -36.12
C PHE A 12 -10.24 26.58 -36.90
N LEU A 13 -10.64 25.33 -36.65
CA LEU A 13 -11.85 24.73 -37.23
C LEU A 13 -13.10 25.54 -36.88
N LEU A 14 -13.23 25.98 -35.62
CA LEU A 14 -14.33 26.83 -35.18
C LEU A 14 -14.37 28.16 -35.98
N SER A 15 -13.23 28.77 -36.21
CA SER A 15 -13.13 30.01 -37.02
C SER A 15 -13.53 29.78 -38.48
N LEU A 16 -13.17 28.64 -39.06
CA LEU A 16 -13.57 28.26 -40.41
C LEU A 16 -15.08 28.00 -40.51
N ILE A 17 -15.65 27.25 -39.54
CA ILE A 17 -17.10 27.02 -39.47
C ILE A 17 -17.85 28.36 -39.38
N SER A 18 -17.41 29.29 -38.54
CA SER A 18 -18.01 30.63 -38.47
C SER A 18 -17.97 31.38 -39.80
N ARG A 19 -16.88 31.25 -40.56
CA ARG A 19 -16.78 31.85 -41.91
C ARG A 19 -17.76 31.24 -42.91
N PHE A 20 -18.01 29.91 -42.84
CA PHE A 20 -19.01 29.26 -43.71
C PHE A 20 -20.42 29.80 -43.51
N PHE A 21 -20.77 30.22 -42.29
CA PHE A 21 -22.07 30.86 -42.01
C PHE A 21 -22.15 32.32 -42.36
N THR A 22 -21.02 33.04 -42.48
CA THR A 22 -20.99 34.50 -42.69
C THR A 22 -20.64 34.91 -44.10
N LYS A 23 -19.96 34.06 -44.89
CA LYS A 23 -19.50 34.36 -46.26
C LYS A 23 -19.71 33.14 -47.17
N ASN A 24 -19.88 33.36 -48.47
CA ASN A 24 -19.91 32.25 -49.43
C ASN A 24 -18.58 31.46 -49.38
N PRO A 25 -18.63 30.16 -49.16
CA PRO A 25 -17.44 29.33 -49.05
C PRO A 25 -16.70 29.24 -50.38
N HIS A 26 -15.38 29.40 -50.36
CA HIS A 26 -14.52 29.10 -51.51
C HIS A 26 -14.17 27.60 -51.52
N HIS A 27 -14.01 26.98 -52.69
CA HIS A 27 -13.64 25.55 -52.81
C HIS A 27 -12.35 25.17 -52.04
N GLY A 28 -11.45 26.14 -51.82
CA GLY A 28 -10.23 25.94 -51.01
C GLY A 28 -10.46 25.82 -49.49
N ASP A 29 -11.55 26.40 -48.97
CA ASP A 29 -11.82 26.39 -47.52
C ASP A 29 -12.16 24.99 -47.02
N LEU A 30 -12.80 24.14 -47.85
CA LEU A 30 -13.13 22.74 -47.49
C LEU A 30 -11.88 21.90 -47.35
N SER A 31 -10.89 22.06 -48.24
CA SER A 31 -9.63 21.30 -48.16
C SER A 31 -8.82 21.67 -46.93
N VAL A 32 -8.76 22.97 -46.59
CA VAL A 32 -8.10 23.46 -45.36
C VAL A 32 -8.82 22.93 -44.12
N PHE A 33 -10.15 22.91 -44.13
CA PHE A 33 -10.95 22.33 -43.02
C PHE A 33 -10.63 20.87 -42.81
N LEU A 34 -10.61 20.03 -43.85
CA LEU A 34 -10.31 18.61 -43.78
C LEU A 34 -8.87 18.34 -43.27
N VAL A 35 -7.89 19.12 -43.75
CA VAL A 35 -6.50 19.00 -43.27
C VAL A 35 -6.39 19.39 -41.80
N ALA A 36 -7.01 20.47 -41.36
CA ALA A 36 -7.00 20.90 -39.97
C ALA A 36 -7.70 19.87 -39.05
N LEU A 37 -8.81 19.28 -39.51
CA LEU A 37 -9.52 18.23 -38.81
C LEU A 37 -8.64 16.99 -38.60
N LEU A 38 -8.02 16.49 -39.67
CA LEU A 38 -7.11 15.35 -39.62
C LEU A 38 -5.90 15.63 -38.73
N ALA A 39 -5.28 16.80 -38.87
CA ALA A 39 -4.15 17.20 -38.04
C ALA A 39 -4.53 17.27 -36.54
N GLY A 40 -5.70 17.82 -36.22
CA GLY A 40 -6.23 17.89 -34.88
C GLY A 40 -6.50 16.52 -34.28
N CYS A 41 -7.12 15.61 -35.04
CA CYS A 41 -7.38 14.23 -34.62
C CYS A 41 -6.08 13.45 -34.39
N VAL A 42 -5.10 13.53 -35.28
CA VAL A 42 -3.81 12.88 -35.15
C VAL A 42 -3.05 13.42 -33.94
N ALA A 43 -3.04 14.74 -33.74
CA ALA A 43 -2.40 15.35 -32.57
C ALA A 43 -3.06 14.90 -31.25
N ALA A 44 -4.39 14.85 -31.21
CA ALA A 44 -5.13 14.33 -30.04
C ALA A 44 -4.79 12.88 -29.73
N LEU A 45 -4.78 12.02 -30.76
CA LEU A 45 -4.44 10.59 -30.62
C LEU A 45 -3.01 10.41 -30.08
N ILE A 46 -2.04 11.13 -30.65
CA ILE A 46 -0.64 11.06 -30.20
C ILE A 46 -0.53 11.53 -28.74
N ALA A 47 -1.19 12.64 -28.39
CA ALA A 47 -1.20 13.16 -27.03
C ALA A 47 -1.76 12.14 -26.04
N GLN A 48 -2.90 11.50 -26.39
CA GLN A 48 -3.55 10.52 -25.55
C GLN A 48 -2.65 9.29 -25.33
N VAL A 49 -2.15 8.69 -26.41
CA VAL A 49 -1.30 7.48 -26.32
C VAL A 49 -0.01 7.71 -25.53
N LEU A 50 0.63 8.88 -25.73
CA LEU A 50 1.86 9.21 -24.99
C LEU A 50 1.59 9.41 -23.50
N LEU A 51 0.49 10.06 -23.14
CA LEU A 51 0.15 10.31 -21.74
C LEU A 51 -0.41 9.07 -21.05
N ASP A 52 -1.13 8.20 -21.76
CA ASP A 52 -1.55 6.90 -21.20
C ASP A 52 -0.33 6.05 -20.82
N ARG A 53 0.68 5.98 -21.69
CA ARG A 53 1.96 5.30 -21.38
C ARG A 53 2.68 5.94 -20.20
N LEU A 54 2.76 7.27 -20.17
CA LEU A 54 3.39 8.00 -19.07
C LEU A 54 2.66 7.74 -17.74
N ALA A 55 1.33 7.79 -17.75
CA ALA A 55 0.50 7.55 -16.56
C ALA A 55 0.71 6.16 -15.97
N GLU A 56 0.74 5.11 -16.82
CA GLU A 56 1.01 3.74 -16.35
C GLU A 56 2.42 3.58 -15.79
N ASN A 57 3.43 4.16 -16.45
CA ASN A 57 4.80 4.13 -15.97
C ASN A 57 4.96 4.87 -14.62
N VAL A 58 4.33 6.04 -14.48
CA VAL A 58 4.34 6.77 -13.20
C VAL A 58 3.65 5.97 -12.10
N ALA A 59 2.50 5.36 -12.41
CA ALA A 59 1.81 4.50 -11.45
C ALA A 59 2.67 3.32 -11.00
N LEU A 60 3.35 2.64 -11.93
CA LEU A 60 4.28 1.56 -11.63
C LEU A 60 5.44 2.06 -10.75
N THR A 61 6.08 3.17 -11.14
CA THR A 61 7.19 3.75 -10.39
C THR A 61 6.78 4.11 -8.96
N VAL A 62 5.59 4.70 -8.78
CA VAL A 62 5.06 5.04 -7.46
C VAL A 62 4.81 3.77 -6.63
N ARG A 63 4.22 2.71 -7.23
CA ARG A 63 3.99 1.43 -6.54
C ARG A 63 5.30 0.81 -6.07
N LEU A 64 6.29 0.72 -6.96
CA LEU A 64 7.60 0.16 -6.63
C LEU A 64 8.27 0.98 -5.52
N LYS A 65 8.23 2.31 -5.61
CA LYS A 65 8.78 3.19 -4.58
C LYS A 65 8.10 3.01 -3.22
N ILE A 66 6.76 2.86 -3.19
CA ILE A 66 6.04 2.57 -1.93
C ILE A 66 6.48 1.21 -1.38
N CYS A 67 6.62 0.18 -2.22
CA CYS A 67 7.10 -1.13 -1.77
C CYS A 67 8.53 -1.04 -1.20
N GLU A 68 9.44 -0.33 -1.86
CA GLU A 68 10.81 -0.10 -1.38
C GLU A 68 10.80 0.62 -0.02
N GLN A 69 9.97 1.65 0.13
CA GLN A 69 9.83 2.39 1.38
C GLN A 69 9.27 1.53 2.51
N VAL A 70 8.27 0.70 2.23
CA VAL A 70 7.71 -0.24 3.22
C VAL A 70 8.75 -1.28 3.64
N MET A 71 9.56 -1.79 2.71
CA MET A 71 10.65 -2.72 3.03
C MET A 71 11.77 -2.07 3.85
N ALA A 72 12.03 -0.78 3.66
CA ALA A 72 13.03 -0.03 4.42
C ALA A 72 12.53 0.48 5.77
N ALA A 73 11.22 0.57 5.97
CA ALA A 73 10.64 1.09 7.19
C ALA A 73 10.88 0.17 8.40
N PRO A 74 10.99 0.71 9.62
CA PRO A 74 11.01 -0.09 10.85
C PRO A 74 9.77 -1.00 10.91
N LEU A 75 9.98 -2.27 11.29
CA LEU A 75 8.88 -3.25 11.35
C LEU A 75 7.72 -2.77 12.23
N SER A 76 8.02 -2.14 13.37
CA SER A 76 7.01 -1.57 14.27
C SER A 76 6.12 -0.53 13.58
N ALA A 77 6.68 0.29 12.69
CA ALA A 77 5.91 1.28 11.92
C ALA A 77 5.00 0.61 10.88
N VAL A 78 5.47 -0.47 10.23
CA VAL A 78 4.68 -1.23 9.25
C VAL A 78 3.56 -2.01 9.93
N GLU A 79 3.80 -2.64 11.07
CA GLU A 79 2.78 -3.36 11.86
C GLU A 79 1.69 -2.42 12.39
N PHE A 80 2.04 -1.17 12.70
CA PHE A 80 1.07 -0.14 13.10
C PHE A 80 0.17 0.32 11.94
N MET A 81 0.63 0.16 10.69
CA MET A 81 -0.20 0.42 9.52
C MET A 81 -1.14 -0.76 9.26
N SER A 82 -2.43 -0.51 9.13
CA SER A 82 -3.34 -1.58 8.74
C SER A 82 -2.97 -2.12 7.36
N THR A 83 -2.90 -3.44 7.22
CA THR A 83 -2.64 -4.14 5.95
C THR A 83 -3.63 -3.69 4.86
N ALA A 84 -4.88 -3.42 5.26
CA ALA A 84 -5.93 -2.92 4.37
C ALA A 84 -5.59 -1.52 3.81
N MET A 85 -5.02 -0.63 4.64
CA MET A 85 -4.59 0.70 4.20
C MET A 85 -3.44 0.62 3.19
N LEU A 86 -2.42 -0.20 3.47
CA LEU A 86 -1.29 -0.40 2.56
C LEU A 86 -1.76 -0.96 1.20
N TYR A 87 -2.60 -2.01 1.24
CA TYR A 87 -3.15 -2.60 0.02
C TYR A 87 -4.01 -1.63 -0.78
N SER A 88 -4.87 -0.85 -0.10
CA SER A 88 -5.70 0.19 -0.73
C SER A 88 -4.83 1.28 -1.37
N THR A 89 -3.74 1.70 -0.71
CA THR A 89 -2.85 2.71 -1.27
C THR A 89 -2.10 2.20 -2.50
N LEU A 90 -1.58 0.96 -2.45
CA LEU A 90 -0.87 0.34 -3.58
C LEU A 90 -1.78 0.07 -4.80
N THR A 91 -3.07 -0.17 -4.57
CA THR A 91 -4.01 -0.50 -5.65
C THR A 91 -4.87 0.71 -6.04
N THR A 92 -5.72 1.17 -5.14
CA THR A 92 -6.75 2.18 -5.42
C THR A 92 -6.18 3.57 -5.56
N ASP A 93 -5.32 4.03 -4.64
CA ASP A 93 -4.81 5.39 -4.66
C ASP A 93 -3.85 5.62 -5.84
N THR A 94 -3.01 4.64 -6.17
CA THR A 94 -2.16 4.70 -7.36
C THR A 94 -2.96 4.67 -8.66
N PHE A 95 -4.08 3.94 -8.71
CA PHE A 95 -5.00 3.92 -9.85
C PHE A 95 -5.70 5.27 -10.04
N VAL A 96 -6.14 5.92 -8.96
CA VAL A 96 -6.71 7.28 -9.00
C VAL A 96 -5.70 8.27 -9.56
N LEU A 97 -4.43 8.18 -9.14
CA LEU A 97 -3.35 9.01 -9.68
C LEU A 97 -3.14 8.80 -11.18
N ALA A 98 -3.08 7.53 -11.63
CA ALA A 98 -2.93 7.19 -13.05
C ALA A 98 -4.08 7.74 -13.89
N ASN A 99 -5.34 7.56 -13.45
CA ASN A 99 -6.51 8.04 -14.17
C ASN A 99 -6.52 9.56 -14.32
N PHE A 100 -6.11 10.27 -13.27
CA PHE A 100 -5.99 11.74 -13.40
C PHE A 100 -4.92 12.16 -14.42
N LEU A 101 -3.76 11.51 -14.41
CA LEU A 101 -2.73 11.80 -15.41
C LEU A 101 -3.23 11.55 -16.84
N LYS A 102 -4.04 10.50 -17.04
CA LYS A 102 -4.70 10.22 -18.33
C LYS A 102 -5.72 11.29 -18.73
N ALA A 103 -6.38 11.92 -17.75
CA ALA A 103 -7.34 12.99 -18.02
C ALA A 103 -6.68 14.35 -18.35
N LEU A 104 -5.40 14.55 -18.01
CA LEU A 104 -4.71 15.83 -18.23
C LEU A 104 -4.74 16.35 -19.67
N PRO A 105 -4.53 15.52 -20.74
CA PRO A 105 -4.60 16.02 -22.12
C PRO A 105 -5.95 16.61 -22.45
N LEU A 106 -6.99 15.90 -22.02
CA LEU A 106 -8.38 16.30 -22.23
C LEU A 106 -8.71 17.60 -21.51
N LEU A 107 -8.29 17.72 -20.24
CA LEU A 107 -8.49 18.93 -19.44
C LEU A 107 -7.73 20.14 -20.02
N LEU A 108 -6.48 19.94 -20.45
CA LEU A 108 -5.68 20.99 -21.10
C LEU A 108 -6.29 21.43 -22.45
N SER A 109 -6.67 20.47 -23.28
CA SER A 109 -7.33 20.76 -24.56
C SER A 109 -8.64 21.50 -24.35
N SER A 110 -9.48 21.02 -23.40
CA SER A 110 -10.76 21.66 -23.07
C SER A 110 -10.55 23.06 -22.50
N GLY A 111 -9.57 23.27 -21.63
CA GLY A 111 -9.24 24.59 -21.07
C GLY A 111 -8.82 25.58 -22.15
N ILE A 112 -7.92 25.17 -23.04
CA ILE A 112 -7.48 26.03 -24.17
C ILE A 112 -8.66 26.34 -25.09
N THR A 113 -9.51 25.35 -25.38
CA THR A 113 -10.68 25.54 -26.25
C THR A 113 -11.69 26.50 -25.62
N VAL A 114 -11.97 26.42 -24.33
CA VAL A 114 -12.87 27.34 -23.63
C VAL A 114 -12.32 28.75 -23.61
N ILE A 115 -11.05 28.94 -23.25
CA ILE A 115 -10.39 30.26 -23.24
C ILE A 115 -10.38 30.86 -24.66
N GLY A 116 -9.96 30.09 -25.66
CA GLY A 116 -9.91 30.52 -27.03
C GLY A 116 -11.28 30.86 -27.62
N GLY A 117 -12.31 30.06 -27.27
CA GLY A 117 -13.70 30.34 -27.68
C GLY A 117 -14.25 31.62 -27.05
N ILE A 118 -13.96 31.88 -25.76
CA ILE A 118 -14.34 33.15 -25.11
C ILE A 118 -13.64 34.34 -25.79
N VAL A 119 -12.34 34.23 -26.03
CA VAL A 119 -11.57 35.28 -26.73
C VAL A 119 -12.15 35.52 -28.11
N PHE A 120 -12.48 34.50 -28.87
CA PHE A 120 -13.11 34.62 -30.19
C PHE A 120 -14.46 35.33 -30.14
N LEU A 121 -15.31 35.04 -29.14
CA LEU A 121 -16.58 35.73 -28.93
C LEU A 121 -16.37 37.22 -28.64
N ILE A 122 -15.40 37.60 -27.81
CA ILE A 122 -15.07 39.01 -27.51
C ILE A 122 -14.69 39.78 -28.75
N PHE A 123 -13.92 39.18 -29.67
CA PHE A 123 -13.56 39.81 -30.95
C PHE A 123 -14.72 39.92 -31.94
N THR A 124 -15.79 39.13 -31.76
CA THR A 124 -16.97 39.17 -32.64
C THR A 124 -17.92 40.30 -32.25
N ASP A 125 -18.28 40.41 -30.98
CA ASP A 125 -19.07 41.52 -30.40
C ASP A 125 -18.87 41.57 -28.88
N VAL A 126 -18.33 42.69 -28.40
CA VAL A 126 -18.01 42.88 -26.97
C VAL A 126 -19.27 42.91 -26.10
N GLY A 127 -20.34 43.58 -26.58
CA GLY A 127 -21.57 43.74 -25.82
C GLY A 127 -22.25 42.41 -25.50
N THR A 128 -22.45 41.57 -26.52
CA THR A 128 -23.03 40.24 -26.38
C THR A 128 -22.12 39.33 -25.59
N SER A 129 -20.79 39.43 -25.75
CA SER A 129 -19.80 38.61 -25.02
C SER A 129 -19.83 38.83 -23.52
N VAL A 130 -20.06 40.07 -23.04
CA VAL A 130 -20.21 40.37 -21.60
C VAL A 130 -21.40 39.60 -21.00
N TRP A 131 -22.55 39.59 -21.71
CA TRP A 131 -23.72 38.83 -21.28
C TRP A 131 -23.43 37.32 -21.23
N VAL A 132 -22.78 36.77 -22.27
CA VAL A 132 -22.35 35.36 -22.32
C VAL A 132 -21.44 35.03 -21.13
N LEU A 133 -20.48 35.89 -20.83
CA LEU A 133 -19.55 35.72 -19.72
C LEU A 133 -20.27 35.75 -18.37
N CYS A 134 -21.20 36.66 -18.15
CA CYS A 134 -22.01 36.71 -16.91
C CYS A 134 -22.81 35.43 -16.70
N PHE A 135 -23.46 34.89 -17.76
CA PHE A 135 -24.17 33.62 -17.72
C PHE A 135 -23.25 32.44 -17.45
N LEU A 136 -22.08 32.38 -18.07
CA LEU A 136 -21.06 31.34 -17.84
C LEU A 136 -20.57 31.38 -16.40
N VAL A 137 -20.24 32.54 -15.86
CA VAL A 137 -19.80 32.70 -14.46
C VAL A 137 -20.89 32.26 -13.52
N GLY A 138 -22.17 32.65 -13.74
CA GLY A 138 -23.31 32.21 -12.94
C GLY A 138 -23.51 30.69 -13.01
N GLY A 139 -23.41 30.11 -14.20
CA GLY A 139 -23.48 28.64 -14.40
C GLY A 139 -22.39 27.89 -13.68
N VAL A 140 -21.14 28.35 -13.81
CA VAL A 140 -19.98 27.76 -13.12
C VAL A 140 -20.11 27.92 -11.60
N ALA A 141 -20.54 29.07 -11.10
CA ALA A 141 -20.75 29.28 -9.67
C ALA A 141 -21.82 28.33 -9.09
N GLY A 142 -22.96 28.16 -9.80
CA GLY A 142 -23.98 27.18 -9.43
C GLY A 142 -23.46 25.74 -9.43
N HIS A 143 -22.66 25.37 -10.42
CA HIS A 143 -22.02 24.06 -10.48
C HIS A 143 -21.01 23.85 -9.33
N MET A 144 -20.17 24.84 -9.02
CA MET A 144 -19.23 24.77 -7.89
C MET A 144 -19.96 24.66 -6.54
N TYR A 145 -21.10 25.33 -6.37
CA TYR A 145 -21.94 25.16 -5.18
C TYR A 145 -22.45 23.72 -5.04
N LEU A 146 -22.93 23.12 -6.13
CA LEU A 146 -23.34 21.71 -6.16
C LEU A 146 -22.14 20.78 -5.91
N ALA A 147 -20.98 21.05 -6.47
CA ALA A 147 -19.77 20.27 -6.30
C ALA A 147 -19.26 20.27 -4.84
N THR A 148 -19.42 21.37 -4.09
CA THR A 148 -19.06 21.43 -2.66
C THR A 148 -19.95 20.52 -1.81
N ARG A 149 -21.24 20.42 -2.12
CA ARG A 149 -22.17 19.49 -1.48
C ARG A 149 -21.86 18.05 -1.86
N LEU A 150 -21.53 17.82 -3.12
CA LEU A 150 -21.17 16.51 -3.66
C LEU A 150 -19.96 15.91 -2.93
N LYS A 151 -18.95 16.72 -2.58
CA LYS A 151 -17.78 16.26 -1.80
C LYS A 151 -18.14 15.60 -0.48
N ARG A 152 -19.11 16.17 0.27
CA ARG A 152 -19.57 15.61 1.57
C ARG A 152 -20.26 14.27 1.36
N HIS A 153 -21.12 14.18 0.35
CA HIS A 153 -21.82 12.93 0.03
C HIS A 153 -20.87 11.85 -0.47
N PHE A 154 -19.85 12.18 -1.25
CA PHE A 154 -18.82 11.22 -1.63
C PHE A 154 -18.08 10.67 -0.40
N ALA A 155 -17.65 11.52 0.53
CA ALA A 155 -16.97 11.05 1.74
C ALA A 155 -17.85 10.06 2.53
N GLN A 156 -19.14 10.39 2.75
CA GLN A 156 -20.09 9.50 3.42
C GLN A 156 -20.30 8.17 2.65
N THR A 157 -20.36 8.25 1.31
CA THR A 157 -20.50 7.04 0.48
C THR A 157 -19.29 6.13 0.62
N TYR A 158 -18.06 6.69 0.69
CA TYR A 158 -16.85 5.91 0.90
C TYR A 158 -16.85 5.23 2.28
N GLU A 159 -17.17 5.95 3.35
CA GLU A 159 -17.26 5.38 4.70
C GLU A 159 -18.28 4.23 4.77
N CYS A 160 -19.47 4.41 4.16
CA CYS A 160 -20.48 3.36 4.11
C CYS A 160 -20.04 2.15 3.27
N ASN A 161 -19.34 2.37 2.16
CA ASN A 161 -18.78 1.30 1.35
C ASN A 161 -17.66 0.55 2.07
N ASP A 162 -16.74 1.25 2.74
CA ASP A 162 -15.68 0.64 3.54
C ASP A 162 -16.26 -0.23 4.65
N PHE A 163 -17.30 0.26 5.34
CA PHE A 163 -18.02 -0.52 6.34
C PHE A 163 -18.68 -1.78 5.73
N PHE A 164 -19.34 -1.64 4.58
CA PHE A 164 -19.96 -2.79 3.90
C PHE A 164 -18.91 -3.82 3.43
N PHE A 165 -17.79 -3.37 2.90
CA PHE A 165 -16.68 -4.25 2.52
C PHE A 165 -16.06 -4.96 3.72
N ALA A 166 -15.96 -4.28 4.88
CA ALA A 166 -15.54 -4.93 6.12
C ALA A 166 -16.49 -6.08 6.51
N LYS A 167 -17.83 -5.88 6.40
CA LYS A 167 -18.82 -6.94 6.63
C LYS A 167 -18.74 -8.08 5.62
N MET A 168 -18.45 -7.79 4.36
CA MET A 168 -18.19 -8.83 3.35
C MET A 168 -16.92 -9.63 3.68
N LYS A 169 -15.89 -8.98 4.18
CA LYS A 169 -14.67 -9.66 4.64
C LYS A 169 -14.96 -10.59 5.82
N GLU A 170 -15.76 -10.16 6.79
CA GLU A 170 -16.20 -11.01 7.91
C GLU A 170 -16.93 -12.30 7.42
N VAL A 171 -17.70 -12.22 6.30
CA VAL A 171 -18.30 -13.43 5.69
C VAL A 171 -17.23 -14.39 5.19
N ILE A 172 -16.20 -13.87 4.53
CA ILE A 172 -15.13 -14.69 3.95
C ILE A 172 -14.29 -15.33 5.06
N ASP A 173 -13.89 -14.55 6.03
CA ASP A 173 -13.03 -14.98 7.14
C ASP A 173 -13.78 -15.94 8.08
N GLY A 174 -15.06 -15.65 8.38
CA GLY A 174 -15.94 -16.44 9.25
C GLY A 174 -16.82 -17.46 8.54
N ILE A 175 -16.49 -17.86 7.30
CA ILE A 175 -17.35 -18.73 6.48
C ILE A 175 -17.62 -20.11 7.12
N LYS A 176 -16.66 -20.64 7.88
CA LYS A 176 -16.80 -21.94 8.57
C LYS A 176 -17.84 -21.86 9.67
N GLU A 177 -17.76 -20.82 10.49
CA GLU A 177 -18.66 -20.55 11.61
C GLU A 177 -20.10 -20.29 11.12
N LEU A 178 -20.22 -19.52 10.04
CA LEU A 178 -21.51 -19.23 9.42
C LEU A 178 -22.14 -20.49 8.76
N LYS A 179 -21.31 -21.40 8.18
CA LYS A 179 -21.80 -22.66 7.62
C LYS A 179 -22.20 -23.66 8.68
N LEU A 180 -21.54 -23.68 9.83
CA LEU A 180 -21.85 -24.60 10.93
C LEU A 180 -23.10 -24.21 11.71
N ASN A 181 -23.48 -22.93 11.72
CA ASN A 181 -24.61 -22.43 12.51
C ASN A 181 -25.56 -21.58 11.66
N GLN A 182 -26.70 -22.18 11.31
CA GLN A 182 -27.73 -21.55 10.49
C GLN A 182 -28.31 -20.30 11.17
N GLN A 183 -28.63 -20.33 12.46
CA GLN A 183 -29.18 -19.17 13.16
C GLN A 183 -28.21 -18.00 13.19
N ARG A 184 -26.91 -18.27 13.36
CA ARG A 184 -25.86 -17.24 13.34
C ARG A 184 -25.74 -16.62 11.94
N ARG A 185 -25.76 -17.46 10.91
CA ARG A 185 -25.75 -17.01 9.50
C ARG A 185 -26.93 -16.12 9.21
N ASP A 186 -28.14 -16.55 9.56
CA ASP A 186 -29.38 -15.82 9.25
C ASP A 186 -29.41 -14.49 10.01
N ARG A 187 -28.99 -14.47 11.29
CA ARG A 187 -28.87 -13.23 12.07
C ARG A 187 -27.81 -12.28 11.48
N PHE A 188 -26.66 -12.80 11.11
CA PHE A 188 -25.62 -11.98 10.50
C PHE A 188 -26.09 -11.36 9.18
N THR A 189 -26.75 -12.15 8.32
CA THR A 189 -27.29 -11.66 7.06
C THR A 189 -28.31 -10.55 7.28
N VAL A 190 -29.33 -10.78 8.12
CA VAL A 190 -30.45 -9.86 8.33
C VAL A 190 -30.07 -8.61 9.12
N HIS A 191 -29.22 -8.76 10.17
CA HIS A 191 -28.94 -7.64 11.08
C HIS A 191 -27.65 -6.88 10.79
N GLU A 192 -26.69 -7.51 10.08
CA GLU A 192 -25.38 -6.91 9.82
C GLU A 192 -25.18 -6.61 8.33
N LEU A 193 -25.28 -7.64 7.48
CA LEU A 193 -24.90 -7.54 6.07
C LEU A 193 -25.93 -6.75 5.23
N GLU A 194 -27.22 -7.09 5.34
CA GLU A 194 -28.29 -6.39 4.60
C GLU A 194 -28.42 -4.93 4.98
N PRO A 195 -28.40 -4.52 6.28
CA PRO A 195 -28.48 -3.12 6.65
C PRO A 195 -27.23 -2.32 6.22
N ALA A 196 -26.03 -2.94 6.25
CA ALA A 196 -24.82 -2.32 5.76
C ALA A 196 -24.88 -2.09 4.25
N GLY A 197 -25.35 -3.08 3.48
CA GLY A 197 -25.56 -2.97 2.05
C GLY A 197 -26.64 -1.93 1.70
N ALA A 198 -27.77 -1.94 2.40
CA ALA A 198 -28.85 -0.98 2.19
C ALA A 198 -28.39 0.47 2.46
N ARG A 199 -27.60 0.68 3.53
CA ARG A 199 -27.00 2.00 3.83
C ARG A 199 -26.04 2.45 2.74
N SER A 200 -25.18 1.55 2.25
CA SER A 200 -24.24 1.83 1.15
C SER A 200 -25.02 2.24 -0.11
N VAL A 201 -26.01 1.47 -0.53
CA VAL A 201 -26.87 1.79 -1.69
C VAL A 201 -27.60 3.12 -1.50
N HIS A 202 -28.16 3.39 -0.32
CA HIS A 202 -28.90 4.61 -0.04
C HIS A 202 -28.00 5.86 -0.19
N THR A 203 -26.81 5.84 0.40
CA THR A 203 -25.84 6.95 0.29
C THR A 203 -25.35 7.13 -1.14
N GLN A 204 -25.12 6.03 -1.84
CA GLN A 204 -24.71 6.05 -3.25
C GLN A 204 -25.80 6.66 -4.13
N LEU A 205 -27.07 6.29 -3.93
CA LEU A 205 -28.20 6.88 -4.67
C LEU A 205 -28.36 8.38 -4.40
N GLN A 206 -28.15 8.84 -3.16
CA GLN A 206 -28.14 10.28 -2.85
C GLN A 206 -27.03 11.02 -3.61
N THR A 207 -25.84 10.43 -3.67
CA THR A 207 -24.70 10.98 -4.40
C THR A 207 -24.99 11.03 -5.90
N LEU A 208 -25.53 9.94 -6.48
CA LEU A 208 -25.89 9.88 -7.90
C LEU A 208 -27.03 10.86 -8.27
N ARG A 209 -28.03 11.06 -7.39
CA ARG A 209 -29.08 12.06 -7.60
C ARG A 209 -28.49 13.47 -7.66
N LEU A 210 -27.60 13.81 -6.72
CA LEU A 210 -26.94 15.11 -6.70
C LEU A 210 -26.03 15.32 -7.92
N LEU A 211 -25.35 14.27 -8.37
CA LEU A 211 -24.54 14.26 -9.58
C LEU A 211 -25.42 14.51 -10.83
N ALA A 212 -26.58 13.83 -10.91
CA ALA A 212 -27.52 14.03 -12.00
C ALA A 212 -28.07 15.47 -12.04
N VAL A 213 -28.39 16.05 -10.89
CA VAL A 213 -28.80 17.47 -10.80
C VAL A 213 -27.67 18.39 -11.27
N SER A 214 -26.42 18.12 -10.87
CA SER A 214 -25.26 18.90 -11.28
C SER A 214 -25.06 18.87 -12.82
N ASN A 215 -25.19 17.68 -13.43
CA ASN A 215 -25.06 17.52 -14.87
C ASN A 215 -26.21 18.25 -15.63
N GLN A 216 -27.45 18.18 -15.11
CA GLN A 216 -28.57 18.88 -15.74
C GLN A 216 -28.47 20.39 -15.56
N TRP A 217 -27.88 20.87 -14.46
CA TRP A 217 -27.59 22.30 -14.26
C TRP A 217 -26.71 22.87 -15.35
N GLY A 218 -25.66 22.14 -15.74
CA GLY A 218 -24.80 22.54 -16.86
C GLY A 218 -25.57 22.69 -18.18
N ARG A 219 -26.41 21.71 -18.52
CA ARG A 219 -27.27 21.77 -19.70
C ARG A 219 -28.26 22.92 -19.64
N PHE A 220 -28.92 23.10 -18.50
CA PHE A 220 -29.86 24.23 -18.30
C PHE A 220 -29.19 25.58 -18.51
N THR A 221 -28.00 25.78 -17.97
CA THR A 221 -27.22 27.02 -18.12
C THR A 221 -26.94 27.32 -19.59
N VAL A 222 -26.53 26.31 -20.36
CA VAL A 222 -26.23 26.48 -21.79
C VAL A 222 -27.46 26.79 -22.63
N PHE A 223 -28.55 26.00 -22.44
CA PHE A 223 -29.78 26.28 -23.20
C PHE A 223 -30.40 27.61 -22.82
N SER A 224 -30.33 28.03 -21.55
CA SER A 224 -30.76 29.35 -21.10
C SER A 224 -29.94 30.46 -21.74
N LEU A 225 -28.64 30.25 -21.91
CA LEU A 225 -27.74 31.18 -22.59
C LEU A 225 -28.10 31.30 -24.06
N ILE A 226 -28.30 30.20 -24.79
CA ILE A 226 -28.72 30.20 -26.20
C ILE A 226 -30.08 30.93 -26.34
N ALA A 227 -31.03 30.63 -25.47
CA ALA A 227 -32.34 31.34 -25.48
C ALA A 227 -32.19 32.83 -25.21
N ALA A 228 -31.37 33.22 -24.23
CA ALA A 228 -31.12 34.64 -23.91
C ALA A 228 -30.47 35.40 -25.09
N ILE A 229 -29.55 34.78 -25.82
CA ILE A 229 -28.92 35.36 -27.00
C ILE A 229 -29.91 35.45 -28.15
N SER A 230 -30.76 34.44 -28.34
CA SER A 230 -31.76 34.42 -29.41
C SER A 230 -32.87 35.46 -29.24
N VAL A 231 -33.25 35.73 -27.98
CA VAL A 231 -34.30 36.71 -27.61
C VAL A 231 -33.75 38.13 -27.43
N GLY A 232 -32.48 38.29 -27.02
CA GLY A 232 -31.85 39.57 -26.74
C GLY A 232 -31.94 40.59 -27.88
N PRO A 233 -31.74 40.23 -29.17
CA PRO A 233 -31.86 41.11 -30.30
C PRO A 233 -33.26 41.68 -30.57
N ILE A 234 -34.30 41.04 -30.02
CA ILE A 234 -35.67 41.57 -30.11
C ILE A 234 -35.76 42.92 -29.39
N TRP A 235 -34.86 43.20 -28.49
CA TRP A 235 -34.79 44.42 -27.65
C TRP A 235 -33.75 45.44 -28.13
N SER A 236 -32.92 45.06 -29.12
CA SER A 236 -31.86 45.91 -29.68
C SER A 236 -31.86 45.84 -31.20
N THR A 237 -32.16 46.95 -31.88
CA THR A 237 -32.36 47.06 -33.34
C THR A 237 -31.05 47.06 -34.18
N SER A 238 -29.89 46.76 -33.60
CA SER A 238 -28.58 47.05 -34.21
C SER A 238 -27.64 45.84 -34.44
N HIS A 239 -28.09 44.58 -34.28
CA HIS A 239 -27.17 43.45 -34.49
C HIS A 239 -27.41 42.73 -35.83
N PRO A 240 -26.36 42.48 -36.63
CA PRO A 240 -26.48 41.74 -37.88
C PRO A 240 -26.79 40.24 -37.57
N SER A 241 -27.75 39.65 -38.29
CA SER A 241 -28.18 38.25 -38.15
C SER A 241 -27.02 37.22 -38.15
N ASN A 242 -25.92 37.57 -38.81
CA ASN A 242 -24.73 36.72 -38.89
C ASN A 242 -23.97 36.57 -37.56
N ALA A 243 -23.97 37.58 -36.69
CA ALA A 243 -23.32 37.51 -35.37
C ALA A 243 -24.02 36.50 -34.47
N LEU A 244 -25.35 36.46 -34.49
CA LEU A 244 -26.15 35.53 -33.69
C LEU A 244 -25.89 34.05 -34.05
N ALA A 245 -25.83 33.75 -35.36
CA ALA A 245 -25.47 32.41 -35.83
C ALA A 245 -24.09 32.00 -35.33
N THR A 246 -23.11 32.90 -35.38
CA THR A 246 -21.75 32.66 -34.89
C THR A 246 -21.74 32.40 -33.40
N PHE A 247 -22.41 33.23 -32.58
CA PHE A 247 -22.51 33.01 -31.12
C PHE A 247 -23.12 31.66 -30.78
N THR A 248 -24.24 31.30 -31.44
CA THR A 248 -24.92 30.02 -31.21
C THR A 248 -24.01 28.85 -31.49
N VAL A 249 -23.32 28.82 -32.62
CA VAL A 249 -22.39 27.74 -33.00
C VAL A 249 -21.23 27.65 -32.04
N VAL A 250 -20.60 28.77 -31.65
CA VAL A 250 -19.48 28.78 -30.72
C VAL A 250 -19.91 28.26 -29.34
N ILE A 251 -21.06 28.69 -28.84
CA ILE A 251 -21.57 28.23 -27.54
C ILE A 251 -21.89 26.75 -27.57
N MET A 252 -22.58 26.25 -28.62
CA MET A 252 -22.83 24.82 -28.79
C MET A 252 -21.53 24.01 -28.78
N TYR A 253 -20.48 24.53 -29.41
CA TYR A 253 -19.17 23.89 -29.43
C TYR A 253 -18.47 23.91 -28.06
N LEU A 254 -18.65 24.93 -27.23
CA LEU A 254 -18.05 25.06 -25.91
C LEU A 254 -18.72 24.18 -24.84
N ILE A 255 -19.92 23.64 -25.11
CA ILE A 255 -20.66 22.78 -24.14
C ILE A 255 -19.81 21.62 -23.68
N ASP A 256 -19.27 20.83 -24.62
CA ASP A 256 -18.53 19.61 -24.29
C ASP A 256 -17.22 19.90 -23.58
N PRO A 257 -16.35 20.85 -24.00
CA PRO A 257 -15.17 21.22 -23.23
C PRO A 257 -15.46 21.67 -21.79
N ILE A 258 -16.53 22.47 -21.60
CA ILE A 258 -16.94 22.92 -20.26
C ILE A 258 -17.41 21.72 -19.42
N ASN A 259 -18.25 20.86 -19.96
CA ASN A 259 -18.74 19.66 -19.26
C ASN A 259 -17.60 18.71 -18.89
N GLN A 260 -16.60 18.54 -19.75
CA GLN A 260 -15.41 17.74 -19.48
C GLN A 260 -14.62 18.29 -18.28
N ILE A 261 -14.37 19.60 -18.25
CA ILE A 261 -13.70 20.23 -17.10
C ILE A 261 -14.50 20.02 -15.81
N LEU A 262 -15.81 20.25 -15.87
CA LEU A 262 -16.69 20.14 -14.70
C LEU A 262 -16.83 18.69 -14.21
N ALA A 263 -16.85 17.70 -15.10
CA ALA A 263 -16.92 16.29 -14.76
C ALA A 263 -15.69 15.81 -13.96
N HIS A 264 -14.51 16.41 -14.17
CA HIS A 264 -13.27 16.01 -13.49
C HIS A 264 -13.03 16.76 -12.17
N VAL A 265 -13.88 17.75 -11.81
CA VAL A 265 -13.78 18.45 -10.51
C VAL A 265 -13.83 17.49 -9.29
N PRO A 266 -14.71 16.46 -9.25
CA PRO A 266 -14.72 15.49 -8.16
C PRO A 266 -13.43 14.66 -8.08
N GLU A 267 -12.81 14.36 -9.21
CA GLU A 267 -11.56 13.59 -9.28
C GLU A 267 -10.39 14.33 -8.65
N ILE A 268 -10.32 15.66 -8.83
CA ILE A 268 -9.31 16.51 -8.18
C ILE A 268 -9.40 16.37 -6.64
N ALA A 269 -10.60 16.26 -6.10
CA ALA A 269 -10.77 16.06 -4.66
C ALA A 269 -10.26 14.67 -4.20
N ARG A 270 -10.51 13.62 -4.99
CA ARG A 270 -10.01 12.25 -4.73
C ARG A 270 -8.51 12.20 -4.73
N ILE A 271 -7.87 12.78 -5.75
CA ILE A 271 -6.40 12.83 -5.86
C ILE A 271 -5.78 13.48 -4.65
N LYS A 272 -6.34 14.58 -4.15
CA LYS A 272 -5.83 15.23 -2.95
C LYS A 272 -5.82 14.30 -1.74
N ILE A 273 -6.83 13.44 -1.60
CA ILE A 273 -6.90 12.44 -0.53
C ILE A 273 -5.88 11.33 -0.77
N SER A 274 -5.81 10.78 -1.99
CA SER A 274 -4.86 9.73 -2.35
C SER A 274 -3.40 10.18 -2.21
N LEU A 275 -3.07 11.39 -2.66
CA LEU A 275 -1.74 11.98 -2.47
C LEU A 275 -1.41 12.18 -0.98
N LYS A 276 -2.39 12.59 -0.16
CA LYS A 276 -2.18 12.72 1.28
C LYS A 276 -1.89 11.36 1.93
N ARG A 277 -2.56 10.28 1.50
CA ARG A 277 -2.30 8.91 1.98
C ARG A 277 -0.91 8.43 1.54
N ILE A 278 -0.57 8.58 0.26
CA ILE A 278 0.77 8.23 -0.27
C ILE A 278 1.86 9.00 0.50
N THR A 279 1.70 10.31 0.70
CA THR A 279 2.67 11.12 1.43
C THR A 279 2.70 10.82 2.94
N SER A 280 1.61 10.33 3.55
CA SER A 280 1.64 9.88 4.95
C SER A 280 2.47 8.61 5.11
N ILE A 281 2.41 7.67 4.17
CA ILE A 281 3.29 6.50 4.16
C ILE A 281 4.74 6.98 4.07
N ASN A 282 5.08 7.85 3.12
CA ASN A 282 6.43 8.40 2.98
C ASN A 282 6.95 9.01 4.29
N ARG A 283 6.13 9.77 5.04
CA ARG A 283 6.55 10.36 6.33
C ARG A 283 6.82 9.33 7.42
N ILE A 284 6.08 8.23 7.42
CA ILE A 284 6.27 7.15 8.41
C ILE A 284 7.52 6.35 8.05
N THR A 285 7.82 6.23 6.76
CA THR A 285 8.99 5.49 6.25
C THR A 285 10.25 6.35 6.16
N ASP A 286 10.14 7.68 6.02
CA ASP A 286 11.28 8.63 6.00
C ASP A 286 12.06 8.70 7.33
N ALA A 287 11.63 7.97 8.36
CA ALA A 287 12.34 7.88 9.63
C ALA A 287 13.71 7.18 9.51
N GLU A 288 13.97 6.44 8.43
CA GLU A 288 15.27 5.87 8.12
C GLU A 288 15.64 6.13 6.64
N PRO A 289 16.65 6.95 6.34
CA PRO A 289 17.07 7.19 4.97
C PRO A 289 17.65 5.92 4.34
N LEU A 290 17.13 5.54 3.15
CA LEU A 290 17.61 4.44 2.31
C LEU A 290 19.04 4.67 1.74
N GLU A 291 19.60 5.84 1.95
CA GLU A 291 20.90 6.22 1.41
C GLU A 291 22.01 6.00 2.43
N GLN A 292 22.55 4.81 2.39
CA GLN A 292 24.00 4.57 2.46
C GLN A 292 24.20 3.06 2.34
N SER A 293 24.38 2.58 1.11
CA SER A 293 25.13 1.34 0.90
C SER A 293 26.47 1.55 1.59
N ILE A 294 26.66 0.93 2.74
CA ILE A 294 27.94 0.91 3.42
C ILE A 294 28.94 0.32 2.43
N SER A 295 30.05 1.06 2.18
CA SER A 295 31.20 0.45 1.56
C SER A 295 31.57 -0.80 2.37
N GLU A 296 31.85 -1.91 1.70
CA GLU A 296 32.18 -3.22 2.29
C GLU A 296 33.25 -3.19 3.40
N SER A 297 33.91 -2.04 3.64
CA SER A 297 35.00 -1.89 4.59
C SER A 297 34.56 -1.68 6.06
N ASP A 298 33.29 -1.32 6.32
CA ASP A 298 32.77 -1.08 7.69
C ASP A 298 31.81 -2.18 8.18
N ALA A 299 31.75 -3.32 7.48
CA ALA A 299 30.92 -4.44 7.87
C ALA A 299 31.21 -4.88 9.30
N VAL A 300 30.15 -5.04 10.09
CA VAL A 300 30.16 -5.79 11.36
C VAL A 300 31.03 -7.03 11.16
N SER A 301 31.99 -7.28 12.07
CA SER A 301 32.94 -8.40 12.03
C SER A 301 32.33 -9.63 11.37
N LYS A 302 33.10 -10.31 10.50
CA LYS A 302 32.66 -11.51 9.77
C LYS A 302 32.11 -12.58 10.73
N TYR A 303 32.49 -12.54 11.99
CA TYR A 303 32.01 -13.42 13.06
C TYR A 303 31.34 -12.59 14.16
N LEU A 304 30.22 -13.09 14.65
CA LEU A 304 29.50 -12.51 15.78
C LEU A 304 30.15 -13.01 17.08
N ASP A 305 30.77 -12.12 17.86
CA ASP A 305 31.39 -12.50 19.15
C ASP A 305 30.33 -12.55 20.27
N THR A 306 29.63 -11.46 20.49
CA THR A 306 28.58 -11.38 21.53
C THR A 306 27.49 -10.40 21.10
N ILE A 307 26.26 -10.64 21.57
CA ILE A 307 25.16 -9.68 21.49
C ILE A 307 24.83 -9.25 22.92
N GLU A 308 24.71 -7.96 23.16
CA GLU A 308 24.31 -7.41 24.45
C GLU A 308 23.16 -6.41 24.27
N LEU A 309 22.13 -6.55 25.09
CA LEU A 309 21.10 -5.53 25.30
C LEU A 309 21.46 -4.81 26.61
N ARG A 310 21.61 -3.48 26.57
CA ARG A 310 21.89 -2.66 27.75
C ARG A 310 20.76 -1.65 27.95
N GLU A 311 20.03 -1.83 29.04
CA GLU A 311 18.88 -1.00 29.44
C GLU A 311 17.88 -0.78 28.29
N VAL A 312 17.66 -1.81 27.45
CA VAL A 312 16.80 -1.71 26.28
C VAL A 312 15.34 -1.62 26.70
N GLU A 313 14.68 -0.55 26.24
CA GLU A 313 13.26 -0.34 26.41
C GLU A 313 12.57 -0.21 25.04
N PHE A 314 11.33 -0.68 24.97
CA PHE A 314 10.50 -0.51 23.79
C PHE A 314 9.04 -0.29 24.20
N HIS A 315 8.41 0.71 23.58
CA HIS A 315 7.03 1.08 23.84
C HIS A 315 6.25 1.04 22.53
N TYR A 316 5.09 0.38 22.53
CA TYR A 316 4.14 0.47 21.43
C TYR A 316 2.71 0.54 21.95
N LEU A 317 1.84 1.14 21.13
CA LEU A 317 0.41 1.18 21.38
C LEU A 317 -0.24 0.01 20.65
N ASN A 318 -1.02 -0.79 21.34
CA ASN A 318 -1.87 -1.80 20.70
C ASN A 318 -3.03 -1.12 19.96
N ASP A 319 -3.71 -1.85 19.06
CA ASP A 319 -4.90 -1.39 18.34
C ASP A 319 -5.98 -0.83 19.27
N ASP A 320 -6.07 -1.32 20.51
CA ASP A 320 -6.97 -0.85 21.58
C ASP A 320 -6.50 0.45 22.26
N GLY A 321 -5.39 1.04 21.82
CA GLY A 321 -4.79 2.24 22.44
C GLY A 321 -4.10 1.99 23.78
N ARG A 322 -3.90 0.71 24.18
CA ARG A 322 -3.16 0.38 25.40
C ARG A 322 -1.67 0.34 25.10
N ALA A 323 -0.90 1.07 25.91
CA ALA A 323 0.55 1.02 25.85
C ALA A 323 1.06 -0.33 26.38
N PHE A 324 1.86 -1.02 25.57
CA PHE A 324 2.65 -2.15 26.00
C PHE A 324 4.11 -1.70 26.13
N ASN A 325 4.69 -1.92 27.31
CA ASN A 325 6.06 -1.52 27.61
C ASN A 325 6.88 -2.80 27.89
N ILE A 326 8.02 -2.89 27.25
CA ILE A 326 9.01 -3.94 27.54
C ILE A 326 10.31 -3.28 27.95
N GLY A 327 10.92 -3.80 29.00
CA GLY A 327 12.18 -3.30 29.54
C GLY A 327 12.05 -2.63 30.92
N PRO A 328 13.17 -2.07 31.45
CA PRO A 328 14.53 -2.14 30.88
C PRO A 328 15.06 -3.58 30.81
N LEU A 329 15.62 -3.96 29.66
CA LEU A 329 16.16 -5.29 29.42
C LEU A 329 17.69 -5.24 29.43
N ASN A 330 18.28 -6.10 30.29
CA ASN A 330 19.69 -6.42 30.29
C ASN A 330 19.86 -7.89 29.93
N PHE A 331 20.46 -8.17 28.77
CA PHE A 331 20.60 -9.53 28.25
C PHE A 331 21.89 -9.65 27.44
N SER A 332 22.54 -10.79 27.51
CA SER A 332 23.70 -11.12 26.69
C SER A 332 23.50 -12.47 26.01
N LEU A 333 24.00 -12.65 24.80
CA LEU A 333 23.98 -13.89 24.05
C LEU A 333 25.38 -14.18 23.55
N THR A 334 25.92 -15.36 23.90
CA THR A 334 27.26 -15.78 23.51
C THR A 334 27.23 -16.73 22.32
N PRO A 335 28.26 -16.77 21.47
CA PRO A 335 28.33 -17.68 20.33
C PRO A 335 28.21 -19.14 20.74
N GLY A 336 27.42 -19.93 20.02
CA GLY A 336 27.20 -21.34 20.27
C GLY A 336 26.30 -21.65 21.47
N GLU A 337 25.75 -20.64 22.15
CA GLU A 337 24.84 -20.82 23.29
C GLU A 337 23.43 -21.14 22.82
N VAL A 338 22.75 -22.04 23.51
CA VAL A 338 21.33 -22.37 23.35
C VAL A 338 20.53 -21.74 24.50
N VAL A 339 19.77 -20.71 24.21
CA VAL A 339 18.97 -19.98 25.22
C VAL A 339 17.49 -20.18 24.98
N PHE A 340 16.78 -20.65 26.01
CA PHE A 340 15.32 -20.72 25.96
C PHE A 340 14.70 -19.53 26.67
N ILE A 341 13.72 -18.91 25.99
CA ILE A 341 12.92 -17.80 26.52
C ILE A 341 11.57 -18.37 26.94
N THR A 342 11.25 -18.22 28.22
CA THR A 342 10.01 -18.70 28.81
C THR A 342 9.16 -17.55 29.34
N GLY A 343 7.91 -17.81 29.66
CA GLY A 343 6.98 -16.80 30.19
C GLY A 343 5.55 -17.03 29.72
N GLY A 344 4.59 -16.44 30.39
CA GLY A 344 3.16 -16.55 30.05
C GLY A 344 2.80 -15.96 28.69
N ASN A 345 1.56 -16.21 28.25
CA ASN A 345 1.03 -15.54 27.07
C ASN A 345 0.97 -14.01 27.33
N GLY A 346 1.45 -13.21 26.39
CA GLY A 346 1.54 -11.75 26.54
C GLY A 346 2.72 -11.27 27.41
N ALA A 347 3.63 -12.15 27.85
CA ALA A 347 4.81 -11.77 28.64
C ALA A 347 5.83 -10.92 27.86
N GLY A 348 5.71 -10.84 26.50
CA GLY A 348 6.61 -10.06 25.64
C GLY A 348 7.67 -10.88 24.92
N LYS A 349 7.56 -12.23 24.88
CA LYS A 349 8.56 -13.12 24.25
C LYS A 349 8.84 -12.76 22.79
N SER A 350 7.80 -12.65 21.93
CA SER A 350 7.98 -12.31 20.53
C SER A 350 8.55 -10.89 20.33
N THR A 351 8.14 -9.93 21.18
CA THR A 351 8.69 -8.56 21.18
C THR A 351 10.16 -8.57 21.57
N PHE A 352 10.53 -9.35 22.57
CA PHE A 352 11.92 -9.56 22.97
C PHE A 352 12.76 -10.13 21.82
N LEU A 353 12.26 -11.17 21.14
CA LEU A 353 12.94 -11.75 19.98
C LEU A 353 13.10 -10.75 18.83
N LYS A 354 12.07 -9.92 18.56
CA LYS A 354 12.14 -8.85 17.55
C LYS A 354 13.15 -7.75 17.93
N LEU A 355 13.31 -7.46 19.21
CA LEU A 355 14.36 -6.54 19.70
C LEU A 355 15.76 -7.14 19.56
N VAL A 356 15.97 -8.38 19.99
CA VAL A 356 17.27 -9.07 19.86
C VAL A 356 17.69 -9.19 18.40
N THR A 357 16.77 -9.46 17.48
CA THR A 357 17.07 -9.54 16.04
C THR A 357 17.25 -8.17 15.37
N GLY A 358 17.02 -7.06 16.09
CA GLY A 358 17.08 -5.70 15.54
C GLY A 358 15.95 -5.37 14.56
N LEU A 359 14.86 -6.17 14.53
CA LEU A 359 13.64 -5.86 13.77
C LEU A 359 12.86 -4.70 14.40
N TYR A 360 12.87 -4.63 15.74
CA TYR A 360 12.40 -3.48 16.48
C TYR A 360 13.57 -2.60 16.91
N ILE A 361 13.37 -1.29 16.80
CA ILE A 361 14.34 -0.28 17.21
C ILE A 361 14.03 0.09 18.66
N PRO A 362 14.98 -0.05 19.60
CA PRO A 362 14.77 0.37 20.97
C PRO A 362 14.36 1.83 21.09
N THR A 363 13.43 2.15 21.97
CA THR A 363 13.06 3.53 22.32
C THR A 363 14.05 4.13 23.32
N ALA A 364 14.70 3.30 24.14
CA ALA A 364 15.79 3.67 25.03
C ALA A 364 16.76 2.49 25.18
N GLY A 365 17.98 2.76 25.67
CA GLY A 365 19.04 1.76 25.75
C GLY A 365 19.70 1.52 24.40
N GLN A 366 20.51 0.46 24.30
CA GLN A 366 21.26 0.15 23.10
C GLN A 366 21.49 -1.35 22.90
N ILE A 367 21.56 -1.77 21.63
CA ILE A 367 22.00 -3.10 21.20
C ILE A 367 23.47 -2.99 20.86
N ILE A 368 24.30 -3.88 21.41
CA ILE A 368 25.72 -3.96 21.15
C ILE A 368 26.01 -5.33 20.52
N ALA A 369 26.68 -5.34 19.37
CA ALA A 369 27.12 -6.54 18.68
C ALA A 369 28.63 -6.50 18.50
N SER A 370 29.34 -7.53 18.94
CA SER A 370 30.81 -7.59 18.88
C SER A 370 31.50 -6.32 19.43
N GLY A 371 30.97 -5.78 20.54
CA GLY A 371 31.51 -4.59 21.22
C GLY A 371 31.16 -3.24 20.55
N ARG A 372 30.37 -3.23 19.45
CA ARG A 372 29.95 -2.01 18.74
C ARG A 372 28.43 -1.80 18.91
N SER A 373 28.02 -0.55 19.08
CA SER A 373 26.61 -0.20 19.12
C SER A 373 25.98 -0.33 17.72
N VAL A 374 24.80 -0.92 17.66
CA VAL A 374 23.99 -1.09 16.43
C VAL A 374 23.00 0.05 16.37
N SER A 375 23.42 1.21 15.90
CA SER A 375 22.62 2.44 15.97
C SER A 375 22.13 2.95 14.62
N THR A 376 22.95 2.86 13.56
CA THR A 376 22.59 3.33 12.22
C THR A 376 21.80 2.29 11.44
N TYR A 377 21.13 2.73 10.36
CA TYR A 377 20.38 1.81 9.48
C TYR A 377 21.27 0.70 8.90
N GLY A 378 22.44 1.08 8.36
CA GLY A 378 23.35 0.12 7.75
C GLY A 378 23.95 -0.87 8.75
N GLU A 379 24.29 -0.42 9.98
CA GLU A 379 24.73 -1.34 11.05
C GLU A 379 23.60 -2.30 11.44
N ARG A 380 22.34 -1.84 11.51
CA ARG A 380 21.19 -2.69 11.78
C ARG A 380 20.94 -3.69 10.68
N ASP A 381 21.06 -3.29 9.41
CA ASP A 381 20.88 -4.21 8.29
C ASP A 381 21.96 -5.29 8.28
N ALA A 382 23.24 -4.91 8.43
CA ALA A 382 24.34 -5.86 8.57
C ALA A 382 24.19 -6.79 9.79
N TYR A 383 23.67 -6.26 10.90
CA TYR A 383 23.38 -7.03 12.10
C TYR A 383 22.26 -8.06 11.85
N ARG A 384 21.15 -7.66 11.21
CA ARG A 384 20.02 -8.55 10.86
C ARG A 384 20.46 -9.73 9.98
N GLN A 385 21.47 -9.53 9.11
CA GLN A 385 22.02 -10.60 8.27
C GLN A 385 22.67 -11.75 9.07
N LYS A 386 22.92 -11.58 10.36
CA LYS A 386 23.45 -12.64 11.24
C LYS A 386 22.40 -13.64 11.69
N PHE A 387 21.12 -13.33 11.52
CA PHE A 387 20.01 -14.11 12.03
C PHE A 387 19.26 -14.84 10.93
N SER A 388 18.79 -16.06 11.26
CA SER A 388 17.68 -16.70 10.58
C SER A 388 16.57 -16.92 11.60
N ALA A 389 15.41 -16.29 11.40
CA ALA A 389 14.34 -16.23 12.38
C ALA A 389 13.03 -16.78 11.83
N ILE A 390 12.35 -17.60 12.60
CA ILE A 390 11.01 -18.10 12.30
C ILE A 390 10.08 -17.63 13.42
N PHE A 391 9.36 -16.54 13.16
CA PHE A 391 8.34 -16.02 14.08
C PHE A 391 7.04 -16.83 13.97
N SER A 392 6.14 -16.67 14.93
CA SER A 392 4.85 -17.36 14.96
C SER A 392 3.95 -17.02 13.76
N ASP A 393 4.07 -15.79 13.22
CA ASP A 393 3.31 -15.23 12.11
C ASP A 393 4.10 -15.24 10.77
N PHE A 394 5.11 -16.10 10.63
CA PHE A 394 5.97 -16.16 9.46
C PHE A 394 5.23 -16.27 8.13
N HIS A 395 5.76 -15.63 7.10
CA HIS A 395 5.32 -15.80 5.72
C HIS A 395 6.23 -16.76 4.96
N LEU A 396 5.64 -17.68 4.19
CA LEU A 396 6.36 -18.63 3.37
C LEU A 396 6.30 -18.23 1.90
N PHE A 397 7.41 -17.73 1.38
CA PHE A 397 7.54 -17.42 -0.04
C PHE A 397 7.59 -18.72 -0.86
N ARG A 398 7.06 -18.66 -2.08
CA ARG A 398 7.14 -19.79 -3.01
C ARG A 398 8.53 -19.94 -3.62
N ASP A 399 9.25 -18.85 -3.75
CA ASP A 399 10.64 -18.77 -4.16
C ASP A 399 11.52 -18.74 -2.92
N THR A 400 12.63 -19.49 -2.92
CA THR A 400 13.62 -19.42 -1.83
C THR A 400 14.34 -18.08 -1.78
N LEU A 401 14.31 -17.30 -2.88
CA LEU A 401 15.02 -16.03 -3.06
C LEU A 401 16.56 -16.17 -2.92
N MET A 402 17.08 -17.38 -3.14
CA MET A 402 18.50 -17.70 -3.10
C MET A 402 19.03 -17.92 -4.50
N GLU A 403 20.36 -17.91 -4.66
CA GLU A 403 21.00 -18.29 -5.93
C GLU A 403 20.77 -19.76 -6.24
N ASP A 404 20.46 -20.07 -7.50
CA ASP A 404 20.26 -21.44 -7.97
C ASP A 404 21.62 -22.14 -8.16
N SER A 405 22.19 -22.66 -7.07
CA SER A 405 23.42 -23.43 -7.08
C SER A 405 23.17 -24.93 -6.86
N GLN A 406 24.13 -25.76 -7.29
CA GLN A 406 24.04 -27.20 -7.04
C GLN A 406 24.06 -27.51 -5.54
N GLU A 407 24.84 -26.76 -4.75
CA GLU A 407 24.95 -26.92 -3.30
C GLU A 407 23.61 -26.67 -2.60
N VAL A 408 22.90 -25.59 -3.00
CA VAL A 408 21.57 -25.28 -2.46
C VAL A 408 20.57 -26.38 -2.79
N ARG A 409 20.59 -26.92 -4.02
CA ARG A 409 19.67 -28.01 -4.43
C ARG A 409 19.95 -29.33 -3.68
N GLU A 410 21.21 -29.69 -3.49
CA GLU A 410 21.60 -30.88 -2.74
C GLU A 410 21.24 -30.76 -1.26
N SER A 411 21.54 -29.61 -0.64
CA SER A 411 21.18 -29.29 0.73
C SER A 411 19.65 -29.30 0.93
N ALA A 412 18.92 -28.66 0.02
CA ALA A 412 17.45 -28.65 0.06
C ALA A 412 16.88 -30.07 -0.05
N SER A 413 17.41 -30.91 -0.95
CA SER A 413 16.99 -32.30 -1.11
C SER A 413 17.28 -33.15 0.13
N HIS A 414 18.40 -32.90 0.80
CA HIS A 414 18.75 -33.52 2.05
C HIS A 414 17.75 -33.15 3.15
N TRP A 415 17.52 -31.83 3.36
CA TRP A 415 16.63 -31.35 4.40
C TRP A 415 15.16 -31.66 4.14
N LEU A 416 14.69 -31.67 2.90
CA LEU A 416 13.33 -32.12 2.57
C LEU A 416 13.08 -33.56 3.05
N ARG A 417 14.08 -34.44 2.92
CA ARG A 417 13.99 -35.84 3.43
C ARG A 417 13.99 -35.88 4.96
N GLN A 418 14.92 -35.17 5.61
CA GLN A 418 15.05 -35.16 7.08
C GLN A 418 13.80 -34.57 7.75
N LEU A 419 13.20 -33.53 7.16
CA LEU A 419 12.01 -32.88 7.67
C LEU A 419 10.70 -33.58 7.28
N GLY A 420 10.78 -34.74 6.57
CA GLY A 420 9.60 -35.51 6.17
C GLY A 420 8.73 -34.82 5.11
N LEU A 421 9.31 -33.92 4.29
CA LEU A 421 8.60 -33.15 3.27
C LEU A 421 8.81 -33.66 1.85
N ALA A 422 9.74 -34.56 1.61
CA ALA A 422 10.17 -35.00 0.28
C ALA A 422 9.04 -35.59 -0.59
N HIS A 423 7.98 -36.13 0.01
CA HIS A 423 6.82 -36.66 -0.70
C HIS A 423 5.82 -35.60 -1.14
N THR A 424 5.87 -34.40 -0.52
CA THR A 424 4.87 -33.35 -0.73
C THR A 424 5.47 -32.13 -1.41
N VAL A 425 6.72 -31.81 -1.09
CA VAL A 425 7.41 -30.61 -1.56
C VAL A 425 8.61 -31.00 -2.44
N GLN A 426 8.72 -30.34 -3.57
CA GLN A 426 9.87 -30.42 -4.46
C GLN A 426 10.39 -29.03 -4.76
N LEU A 427 11.71 -28.87 -4.79
CA LEU A 427 12.37 -27.65 -5.23
C LEU A 427 12.80 -27.81 -6.68
N THR A 428 12.31 -26.90 -7.56
CA THR A 428 12.69 -26.85 -8.98
C THR A 428 13.32 -25.49 -9.25
N GLY A 429 14.63 -25.46 -9.49
CA GLY A 429 15.39 -24.22 -9.42
C GLY A 429 15.29 -23.63 -8.02
N THR A 430 14.82 -22.40 -7.90
CA THR A 430 14.60 -21.70 -6.63
C THR A 430 13.16 -21.82 -6.09
N HIS A 431 12.24 -22.45 -6.84
CA HIS A 431 10.81 -22.45 -6.53
C HIS A 431 10.30 -23.76 -5.93
N PHE A 432 9.54 -23.66 -4.85
CA PHE A 432 8.77 -24.78 -4.35
C PHE A 432 7.53 -25.04 -5.23
N ASN A 433 7.24 -26.30 -5.54
CA ASN A 433 6.05 -26.68 -6.30
C ASN A 433 4.76 -26.24 -5.57
N THR A 434 4.74 -26.26 -4.23
CA THR A 434 3.59 -25.84 -3.43
C THR A 434 4.02 -25.26 -2.08
N THR A 435 3.24 -24.30 -1.60
CA THR A 435 3.27 -23.78 -0.22
C THR A 435 1.94 -24.02 0.51
N LYS A 436 0.97 -24.72 -0.15
CA LYS A 436 -0.32 -25.10 0.43
C LYS A 436 -0.15 -26.38 1.23
N LEU A 437 0.32 -26.26 2.45
CA LEU A 437 0.70 -27.33 3.35
C LEU A 437 -0.08 -27.23 4.67
N SER A 438 -0.11 -28.31 5.45
CA SER A 438 -0.58 -28.23 6.85
C SER A 438 0.31 -27.29 7.66
N GLN A 439 -0.18 -26.79 8.80
CA GLN A 439 0.55 -25.82 9.62
C GLN A 439 1.92 -26.34 10.07
N GLY A 440 1.98 -27.59 10.55
CA GLY A 440 3.23 -28.24 10.90
C GLY A 440 4.19 -28.38 9.70
N GLN A 441 3.69 -28.79 8.54
CA GLN A 441 4.50 -28.88 7.31
C GLN A 441 5.01 -27.51 6.84
N ARG A 442 4.19 -26.45 6.96
CA ARG A 442 4.62 -25.08 6.65
C ARG A 442 5.77 -24.64 7.54
N ARG A 443 5.71 -24.92 8.87
CA ARG A 443 6.80 -24.61 9.79
C ARG A 443 8.07 -25.40 9.47
N ARG A 444 7.94 -26.69 9.08
CA ARG A 444 9.09 -27.49 8.62
C ARG A 444 9.71 -26.93 7.33
N LEU A 445 8.88 -26.46 6.39
CA LEU A 445 9.39 -25.82 5.17
C LEU A 445 10.07 -24.47 5.46
N ALA A 446 9.55 -23.67 6.40
CA ALA A 446 10.23 -22.47 6.88
C ALA A 446 11.59 -22.79 7.54
N LEU A 447 11.66 -23.89 8.30
CA LEU A 447 12.91 -24.38 8.88
C LEU A 447 13.93 -24.78 7.79
N LEU A 448 13.47 -25.43 6.73
CA LEU A 448 14.34 -25.74 5.57
C LEU A 448 14.95 -24.46 4.99
N VAL A 449 14.14 -23.42 4.75
CA VAL A 449 14.64 -22.13 4.22
C VAL A 449 15.68 -21.54 5.18
N ALA A 450 15.38 -21.50 6.49
CA ALA A 450 16.31 -21.03 7.50
C ALA A 450 17.65 -21.77 7.50
N LEU A 451 17.63 -23.09 7.27
CA LEU A 451 18.83 -23.92 7.18
C LEU A 451 19.64 -23.68 5.89
N LEU A 452 18.96 -23.37 4.79
CA LEU A 452 19.63 -23.02 3.54
C LEU A 452 20.32 -21.66 3.63
N GLU A 453 19.80 -20.73 4.45
CA GLU A 453 20.44 -19.42 4.74
C GLU A 453 21.74 -19.57 5.52
N ASP A 454 21.87 -20.62 6.34
CA ASP A 454 23.03 -20.99 7.15
C ASP A 454 23.64 -19.84 7.98
N ARG A 455 22.79 -19.07 8.65
CA ARG A 455 23.19 -17.91 9.48
C ARG A 455 23.86 -18.35 10.79
N GLU A 456 24.41 -17.39 11.53
CA GLU A 456 25.14 -17.64 12.79
C GLU A 456 24.17 -17.86 13.96
N VAL A 457 23.03 -17.15 13.97
CA VAL A 457 22.03 -17.18 15.04
C VAL A 457 20.68 -17.62 14.49
N TYR A 458 20.13 -18.66 15.09
CA TYR A 458 18.78 -19.16 14.79
C TYR A 458 17.81 -18.70 15.86
N VAL A 459 16.68 -18.11 15.43
CA VAL A 459 15.64 -17.62 16.33
C VAL A 459 14.33 -18.34 16.03
N PHE A 460 13.71 -18.92 17.05
CA PHE A 460 12.47 -19.66 16.95
C PHE A 460 11.43 -19.11 17.92
N ASP A 461 10.30 -18.64 17.41
CA ASP A 461 9.19 -18.17 18.23
C ASP A 461 8.06 -19.21 18.22
N GLU A 462 7.97 -19.99 19.32
CA GLU A 462 6.98 -21.07 19.52
C GLU A 462 6.90 -22.05 18.33
N TRP A 463 8.02 -22.30 17.66
CA TRP A 463 8.06 -23.08 16.43
C TRP A 463 7.51 -24.49 16.57
N ALA A 464 7.79 -25.15 17.70
CA ALA A 464 7.42 -26.54 17.94
C ALA A 464 5.94 -26.74 18.36
N ALA A 465 5.17 -25.67 18.58
CA ALA A 465 3.81 -25.76 19.12
C ALA A 465 2.86 -26.61 18.25
N ASP A 466 2.98 -26.53 16.92
CA ASP A 466 2.11 -27.22 15.96
C ASP A 466 2.73 -28.51 15.38
N GLN A 467 3.76 -29.06 16.03
CA GLN A 467 4.40 -30.31 15.62
C GLN A 467 3.82 -31.50 16.35
N ASP A 468 3.84 -32.66 15.69
CA ASP A 468 3.53 -33.93 16.36
C ASP A 468 4.57 -34.26 17.45
N PRO A 469 4.22 -35.09 18.46
CA PRO A 469 5.10 -35.34 19.59
C PRO A 469 6.48 -35.93 19.23
N ASN A 470 6.54 -36.76 18.19
CA ASN A 470 7.81 -37.38 17.75
C ASN A 470 8.72 -36.34 17.09
N PHE A 471 8.16 -35.52 16.22
CA PHE A 471 8.93 -34.48 15.56
C PHE A 471 9.32 -33.36 16.55
N LYS A 472 8.48 -33.10 17.56
CA LYS A 472 8.80 -32.18 18.64
C LYS A 472 10.01 -32.67 19.43
N ALA A 473 10.02 -33.95 19.81
CA ALA A 473 11.18 -34.57 20.48
C ALA A 473 12.45 -34.49 19.62
N TYR A 474 12.35 -34.85 18.33
CA TYR A 474 13.46 -34.71 17.38
C TYR A 474 14.01 -33.28 17.33
N PHE A 475 13.12 -32.27 17.25
CA PHE A 475 13.53 -30.87 17.19
C PHE A 475 14.33 -30.44 18.42
N TYR A 476 13.86 -30.75 19.63
CA TYR A 476 14.55 -30.32 20.84
C TYR A 476 15.81 -31.15 21.16
N MET A 477 15.72 -32.49 21.05
CA MET A 477 16.77 -33.36 21.51
C MET A 477 17.89 -33.61 20.49
N GLU A 478 17.55 -33.57 19.20
CA GLU A 478 18.51 -33.87 18.13
C GLU A 478 18.86 -32.63 17.30
N PHE A 479 17.84 -31.94 16.77
CA PHE A 479 18.07 -30.87 15.85
C PHE A 479 18.73 -29.62 16.49
N ILE A 480 18.27 -29.18 17.65
CA ILE A 480 18.91 -28.06 18.39
C ILE A 480 20.34 -28.42 18.77
N GLN A 481 20.60 -29.66 19.21
CA GLN A 481 21.96 -30.12 19.53
C GLN A 481 22.83 -30.18 18.27
N PHE A 482 22.27 -30.56 17.14
CA PHE A 482 22.98 -30.50 15.85
C PHE A 482 23.41 -29.07 15.50
N LEU A 483 22.53 -28.07 15.67
CA LEU A 483 22.90 -26.66 15.46
C LEU A 483 24.01 -26.23 16.42
N LYS A 484 23.92 -26.60 17.69
CA LYS A 484 24.94 -26.32 18.70
C LYS A 484 26.30 -26.94 18.35
N MET A 485 26.31 -28.22 17.92
CA MET A 485 27.54 -28.89 17.48
C MET A 485 28.17 -28.22 16.25
N LYS A 486 27.36 -27.57 15.41
CA LYS A 486 27.85 -26.73 14.29
C LYS A 486 28.30 -25.33 14.73
N GLY A 487 28.33 -25.04 16.02
CA GLY A 487 28.74 -23.73 16.56
C GLY A 487 27.68 -22.64 16.34
N LYS A 488 26.43 -23.00 16.01
CA LYS A 488 25.33 -22.07 15.83
C LYS A 488 24.75 -21.66 17.18
N THR A 489 24.38 -20.40 17.30
CA THR A 489 23.68 -19.88 18.48
C THR A 489 22.18 -20.04 18.28
N VAL A 490 21.45 -20.46 19.32
CA VAL A 490 20.01 -20.69 19.21
C VAL A 490 19.28 -19.91 20.30
N LEU A 491 18.29 -19.12 19.89
CA LEU A 491 17.37 -18.41 20.77
C LEU A 491 15.94 -18.91 20.49
N LEU A 492 15.33 -19.56 21.47
CA LEU A 492 14.05 -20.25 21.31
C LEU A 492 13.03 -19.80 22.35
N ALA A 493 11.92 -19.19 21.93
CA ALA A 493 10.76 -18.99 22.80
C ALA A 493 9.92 -20.29 22.86
N THR A 494 9.68 -20.79 24.07
CA THR A 494 8.93 -22.04 24.29
C THR A 494 8.19 -22.06 25.61
N HIS A 495 7.12 -22.86 25.65
CA HIS A 495 6.37 -23.23 26.87
C HIS A 495 6.57 -24.71 27.26
N ASP A 496 7.38 -25.47 26.50
CA ASP A 496 7.58 -26.90 26.70
C ASP A 496 8.66 -27.17 27.76
N ASP A 497 8.27 -27.19 28.99
CA ASP A 497 9.13 -27.41 30.16
C ASP A 497 9.89 -28.76 30.14
N ARG A 498 9.31 -29.78 29.49
CA ARG A 498 9.92 -31.12 29.32
C ARG A 498 11.28 -31.10 28.62
N TYR A 499 11.56 -30.04 27.84
CA TYR A 499 12.80 -29.93 27.07
C TYR A 499 13.76 -28.87 27.61
N PHE A 500 13.50 -28.32 28.78
CA PHE A 500 14.36 -27.26 29.35
C PHE A 500 15.81 -27.71 29.56
N SER A 501 16.03 -29.02 29.79
CA SER A 501 17.37 -29.59 29.88
C SER A 501 18.19 -29.54 28.60
N CYS A 502 17.57 -29.24 27.45
CA CYS A 502 18.26 -29.07 26.16
C CYS A 502 18.89 -27.67 26.00
N ALA A 503 18.56 -26.71 26.87
CA ALA A 503 19.12 -25.37 26.87
C ALA A 503 20.39 -25.28 27.71
N ASP A 504 21.27 -24.34 27.37
CA ASP A 504 22.39 -23.95 28.25
C ASP A 504 21.90 -22.96 29.33
N ARG A 505 20.95 -22.12 28.95
CA ARG A 505 20.38 -21.10 29.82
C ARG A 505 18.89 -20.88 29.53
N ILE A 506 18.13 -20.65 30.60
CA ILE A 506 16.71 -20.30 30.52
C ILE A 506 16.53 -18.88 31.04
N VAL A 507 15.79 -18.10 30.29
CA VAL A 507 15.43 -16.71 30.63
C VAL A 507 13.92 -16.61 30.74
N ASN A 508 13.43 -16.25 31.92
CA ASN A 508 12.00 -16.06 32.17
C ASN A 508 11.60 -14.61 32.03
N LEU A 509 10.59 -14.37 31.17
CA LEU A 509 9.98 -13.06 30.93
C LEU A 509 8.62 -12.98 31.62
N GLU A 510 8.41 -11.94 32.41
CA GLU A 510 7.12 -11.60 33.01
C GLU A 510 6.83 -10.11 32.82
N PHE A 511 5.65 -9.80 32.27
CA PHE A 511 5.22 -8.41 32.04
C PHE A 511 6.27 -7.53 31.36
N GLY A 512 6.97 -8.06 30.37
CA GLY A 512 7.99 -7.34 29.61
C GLY A 512 9.34 -7.17 30.32
N LYS A 513 9.59 -7.86 31.42
CA LYS A 513 10.87 -7.82 32.17
C LYS A 513 11.49 -9.20 32.30
N ILE A 514 12.81 -9.25 32.32
CA ILE A 514 13.54 -10.47 32.66
C ILE A 514 13.51 -10.61 34.19
N VAL A 515 12.81 -11.64 34.68
CA VAL A 515 12.66 -11.92 36.13
C VAL A 515 13.74 -12.87 36.60
N MET A 516 14.12 -13.84 35.76
CA MET A 516 15.05 -14.89 36.15
C MET A 516 15.89 -15.34 34.95
N SER A 517 17.17 -15.60 35.17
CA SER A 517 18.08 -16.16 34.16
C SER A 517 18.94 -17.22 34.85
N HIS A 518 18.74 -18.51 34.53
CA HIS A 518 19.46 -19.63 35.09
C HIS A 518 20.33 -20.32 34.05
N SER A 519 21.59 -20.59 34.39
CA SER A 519 22.46 -21.49 33.62
C SER A 519 22.27 -22.92 34.16
N ILE A 520 21.88 -23.86 33.31
CA ILE A 520 21.55 -25.24 33.70
C ILE A 520 22.79 -26.01 34.15
N HIS A 521 23.97 -25.64 33.64
CA HIS A 521 25.22 -26.32 34.04
C HIS A 521 25.75 -25.93 35.42
N SER A 522 25.35 -24.79 36.00
CA SER A 522 25.78 -24.38 37.34
C SER A 522 25.05 -25.15 38.48
N ASP A 523 23.84 -25.65 38.20
CA ASP A 523 23.05 -26.36 39.23
C ASP A 523 23.42 -27.83 39.39
N ILE A 524 24.02 -28.45 38.35
CA ILE A 524 24.51 -29.83 38.45
C ILE A 524 25.76 -29.91 39.37
N ASP A 525 26.64 -28.92 39.31
CA ASP A 525 27.83 -28.85 40.17
C ASP A 525 27.48 -28.54 41.63
N SER A 526 26.46 -27.70 41.87
CA SER A 526 26.02 -27.37 43.23
C SER A 526 25.30 -28.56 43.92
N SER A 527 24.57 -29.38 43.17
CA SER A 527 23.91 -30.58 43.71
C SER A 527 24.86 -31.74 43.99
N LEU A 528 26.00 -31.81 43.27
CA LEU A 528 27.05 -32.80 43.53
C LEU A 528 27.91 -32.46 44.77
N HIS A 529 28.01 -31.18 45.14
CA HIS A 529 28.70 -30.74 46.35
C HIS A 529 27.87 -30.87 47.64
N THR A 530 26.52 -30.86 47.53
CA THR A 530 25.62 -31.05 48.69
C THR A 530 25.35 -32.52 49.02
N ALA A 531 25.61 -33.47 48.11
CA ALA A 531 25.46 -34.90 48.33
C ALA A 531 26.71 -35.57 48.95
N LYS A 532 27.79 -34.78 49.25
CA LYS A 532 29.04 -35.25 49.88
C LYS A 532 29.27 -34.66 51.27
N LYS A 533 28.23 -34.24 51.98
CA LYS A 533 28.34 -33.89 53.41
C LYS A 533 27.39 -34.75 54.25
#